data_24e7b756918caeda6f78e66e3070288b
#
_entry.id   24e7b756918caeda6f78e66e3070288b
#
_cell.length_a   1.000
_cell.length_b   1.000
_cell.length_c   1.000
_cell.angle_alpha   90.00
_cell.angle_beta   90.00
_cell.angle_gamma   90.00
#
_symmetry.space_group_name_H-M   'P 1'
#
loop_
_entity.id
_entity.type
_entity.pdbx_description
1 polymer ?
#
loop_
_entity_poly.entity_id
_entity_poly.type
_entity_poly.pdbx_seq_one_letter_code
_entity_poly.pdbx_strand_id
1 'polypeptide(L)'
;MNLQMQWATLLWMLFSGLIMGTAFDSYRVISGQLRFPRWSVHTLDLIYWIAASLFVFRNLYHSNHGELRFYVFLGLFIGVWAYFLFLSVITERFVVMLIRIVRQIYAITVRVVQILLIAPILWLLKLMKLLLGFVGIILLFLGRITLLPLWKLLIWTTRPIVKRLRIIDGFRYIQQRIIRIWQQWFGKN
;
A
#
# COMPACT_ATOMS: atom_id res chain seq x y z
N MET A 1 23.30 -50.72 -28.60
CA MET A 1 22.59 -49.42 -28.55
C MET A 1 22.54 -48.85 -29.96
N ASN A 2 21.33 -48.50 -30.46
CA ASN A 2 21.17 -47.93 -31.78
C ASN A 2 21.71 -46.48 -31.81
N LEU A 3 22.45 -46.16 -32.85
CA LEU A 3 22.99 -44.82 -33.09
C LEU A 3 21.88 -43.74 -33.07
N GLN A 4 20.69 -44.11 -33.56
CA GLN A 4 19.51 -43.26 -33.54
C GLN A 4 19.07 -42.84 -32.10
N MET A 5 19.17 -43.77 -31.14
CA MET A 5 18.83 -43.47 -29.72
C MET A 5 19.84 -42.49 -29.08
N GLN A 6 21.12 -42.59 -29.49
CA GLN A 6 22.16 -41.66 -29.00
C GLN A 6 21.92 -40.25 -29.51
N TRP A 7 21.61 -40.08 -30.80
CA TRP A 7 21.27 -38.79 -31.37
C TRP A 7 19.99 -38.19 -30.76
N ALA A 8 18.97 -38.99 -30.56
CA ALA A 8 17.73 -38.55 -29.90
C ALA A 8 18.00 -38.04 -28.47
N THR A 9 18.76 -38.80 -27.69
CA THR A 9 19.13 -38.40 -26.32
C THR A 9 19.97 -37.13 -26.30
N LEU A 10 20.93 -37.00 -27.21
CA LEU A 10 21.76 -35.79 -27.33
C LEU A 10 20.89 -34.55 -27.62
N LEU A 11 19.94 -34.66 -28.54
CA LEU A 11 19.00 -33.58 -28.85
C LEU A 11 18.10 -33.23 -27.66
N TRP A 12 17.55 -34.24 -26.97
CA TRP A 12 16.76 -33.99 -25.75
C TRP A 12 17.54 -33.30 -24.66
N MET A 13 18.82 -33.66 -24.48
CA MET A 13 19.69 -32.99 -23.51
C MET A 13 20.03 -31.56 -23.93
N LEU A 14 20.25 -31.33 -25.23
CA LEU A 14 20.48 -29.98 -25.78
C LEU A 14 19.23 -29.09 -25.52
N PHE A 15 18.02 -29.56 -25.81
CA PHE A 15 16.79 -28.85 -25.52
C PHE A 15 16.60 -28.63 -24.01
N SER A 16 16.94 -29.61 -23.20
CA SER A 16 16.90 -29.46 -21.72
C SER A 16 17.82 -28.34 -21.23
N GLY A 17 19.03 -28.24 -21.82
CA GLY A 17 19.97 -27.16 -21.54
C GLY A 17 19.45 -25.78 -21.92
N LEU A 18 18.81 -25.65 -23.09
CA LEU A 18 18.16 -24.41 -23.53
C LEU A 18 17.04 -23.99 -22.57
N ILE A 19 16.19 -24.95 -22.18
CA ILE A 19 15.06 -24.68 -21.24
C ILE A 19 15.59 -24.29 -19.87
N MET A 20 16.64 -24.97 -19.37
CA MET A 20 17.30 -24.60 -18.11
C MET A 20 17.81 -23.16 -18.14
N GLY A 21 18.55 -22.78 -19.20
CA GLY A 21 19.04 -21.41 -19.34
C GLY A 21 17.90 -20.38 -19.36
N THR A 22 16.84 -20.66 -20.11
CA THR A 22 15.64 -19.80 -20.19
C THR A 22 14.97 -19.65 -18.85
N ALA A 23 14.80 -20.73 -18.11
CA ALA A 23 14.20 -20.70 -16.76
C ALA A 23 15.09 -19.94 -15.76
N PHE A 24 16.41 -20.12 -15.84
CA PHE A 24 17.39 -19.43 -15.00
C PHE A 24 17.32 -17.92 -15.18
N ASP A 25 17.45 -17.42 -16.40
CA ASP A 25 17.38 -15.99 -16.68
C ASP A 25 16.01 -15.42 -16.35
N SER A 26 14.93 -16.16 -16.63
CA SER A 26 13.57 -15.71 -16.32
C SER A 26 13.38 -15.42 -14.84
N TYR A 27 13.70 -16.37 -13.94
CA TYR A 27 13.52 -16.12 -12.51
C TYR A 27 14.49 -15.05 -11.98
N ARG A 28 15.71 -15.00 -12.53
CA ARG A 28 16.71 -13.99 -12.13
C ARG A 28 16.27 -12.58 -12.50
N VAL A 29 15.73 -12.39 -13.70
CA VAL A 29 15.16 -11.12 -14.14
C VAL A 29 13.96 -10.72 -13.27
N ILE A 30 13.06 -11.67 -13.00
CA ILE A 30 11.89 -11.45 -12.15
C ILE A 30 12.32 -11.03 -10.73
N SER A 31 13.24 -11.77 -10.12
CA SER A 31 13.72 -11.47 -8.76
C SER A 31 14.42 -10.11 -8.67
N GLY A 32 15.18 -9.73 -9.70
CA GLY A 32 15.83 -8.43 -9.79
C GLY A 32 14.84 -7.28 -9.97
N GLN A 33 13.84 -7.43 -10.84
CA GLN A 33 12.83 -6.41 -11.11
C GLN A 33 11.85 -6.21 -9.94
N LEU A 34 11.56 -7.25 -9.17
CA LEU A 34 10.69 -7.21 -8.00
C LEU A 34 11.44 -6.86 -6.71
N ARG A 35 12.77 -6.70 -6.78
CA ARG A 35 13.65 -6.37 -5.64
C ARG A 35 13.46 -7.33 -4.46
N PHE A 36 13.50 -8.62 -4.73
CA PHE A 36 13.40 -9.62 -3.68
C PHE A 36 14.56 -9.49 -2.66
N PRO A 37 14.31 -9.73 -1.37
CA PRO A 37 15.36 -9.75 -0.36
C PRO A 37 16.37 -10.86 -0.67
N ARG A 38 17.63 -10.67 -0.31
CA ARG A 38 18.73 -11.62 -0.62
C ARG A 38 18.43 -13.05 -0.20
N TRP A 39 17.80 -13.21 0.95
CA TRP A 39 17.40 -14.55 1.43
C TRP A 39 16.46 -15.28 0.47
N SER A 40 15.45 -14.60 -0.07
CA SER A 40 14.52 -15.19 -1.05
C SER A 40 15.20 -15.58 -2.36
N VAL A 41 16.23 -14.83 -2.78
CA VAL A 41 17.00 -15.17 -3.99
C VAL A 41 17.74 -16.49 -3.79
N HIS A 42 18.41 -16.69 -2.65
CA HIS A 42 19.11 -17.95 -2.36
C HIS A 42 18.15 -19.15 -2.28
N THR A 43 16.95 -18.94 -1.73
CA THR A 43 15.92 -19.99 -1.69
C THR A 43 15.43 -20.32 -3.09
N LEU A 44 15.22 -19.31 -3.96
CA LEU A 44 14.83 -19.51 -5.35
C LEU A 44 15.93 -20.22 -6.14
N ASP A 45 17.19 -19.89 -5.90
CA ASP A 45 18.33 -20.59 -6.52
C ASP A 45 18.30 -22.08 -6.16
N LEU A 46 18.10 -22.42 -4.88
CA LEU A 46 18.01 -23.80 -4.44
C LEU A 46 16.86 -24.54 -5.10
N ILE A 47 15.67 -23.93 -5.10
CA ILE A 47 14.47 -24.50 -5.74
C ILE A 47 14.72 -24.71 -7.23
N TYR A 48 15.34 -23.73 -7.89
CA TYR A 48 15.68 -23.83 -9.31
C TYR A 48 16.59 -25.03 -9.58
N TRP A 49 17.69 -25.21 -8.83
CA TRP A 49 18.62 -26.31 -9.04
C TRP A 49 17.99 -27.68 -8.79
N ILE A 50 17.14 -27.81 -7.79
CA ILE A 50 16.36 -29.03 -7.53
C ILE A 50 15.43 -29.31 -8.72
N ALA A 51 14.64 -28.31 -9.16
CA ALA A 51 13.70 -28.46 -10.26
C ALA A 51 14.44 -28.78 -11.58
N ALA A 52 15.54 -28.11 -11.86
CA ALA A 52 16.36 -28.33 -13.04
C ALA A 52 16.94 -29.75 -13.07
N SER A 53 17.46 -30.23 -11.93
CA SER A 53 17.99 -31.60 -11.80
C SER A 53 16.90 -32.64 -12.06
N LEU A 54 15.73 -32.47 -11.47
CA LEU A 54 14.59 -33.37 -11.68
C LEU A 54 14.11 -33.35 -13.13
N PHE A 55 14.07 -32.17 -13.77
CA PHE A 55 13.66 -31.99 -15.13
C PHE A 55 14.64 -32.70 -16.11
N VAL A 56 15.95 -32.50 -15.93
CA VAL A 56 16.99 -33.16 -16.73
C VAL A 56 16.94 -34.67 -16.56
N PHE A 57 16.83 -35.14 -15.31
CA PHE A 57 16.74 -36.56 -15.00
C PHE A 57 15.50 -37.20 -15.62
N ARG A 58 14.34 -36.55 -15.57
CA ARG A 58 13.11 -37.03 -16.21
C ARG A 58 13.27 -37.17 -17.70
N ASN A 59 13.87 -36.18 -18.38
CA ASN A 59 14.09 -36.22 -19.81
C ASN A 59 15.11 -37.30 -20.20
N LEU A 60 16.15 -37.46 -19.37
CA LEU A 60 17.13 -38.53 -19.56
C LEU A 60 16.49 -39.91 -19.41
N TYR A 61 15.67 -40.09 -18.40
CA TYR A 61 14.96 -41.37 -18.17
C TYR A 61 14.04 -41.69 -19.35
N HIS A 62 13.37 -40.69 -19.87
CA HIS A 62 12.45 -40.88 -21.01
C HIS A 62 13.20 -41.21 -22.34
N SER A 63 14.38 -40.63 -22.54
CA SER A 63 15.15 -40.80 -23.76
C SER A 63 16.11 -41.99 -23.76
N ASN A 64 16.62 -42.38 -22.57
CA ASN A 64 17.69 -43.38 -22.46
C ASN A 64 17.59 -44.22 -21.16
N HIS A 65 16.40 -44.41 -20.60
CA HIS A 65 16.19 -45.16 -19.35
C HIS A 65 17.09 -44.72 -18.14
N GLY A 66 17.60 -43.48 -18.17
CA GLY A 66 18.43 -42.94 -17.11
C GLY A 66 19.93 -43.30 -17.18
N GLU A 67 20.39 -43.88 -18.27
CA GLU A 67 21.81 -44.18 -18.42
C GLU A 67 22.64 -42.92 -18.59
N LEU A 68 23.53 -42.66 -17.61
CA LEU A 68 24.46 -41.53 -17.64
C LEU A 68 25.64 -41.87 -18.53
N ARG A 69 25.74 -41.23 -19.69
CA ARG A 69 26.85 -41.36 -20.66
C ARG A 69 27.44 -40.01 -20.99
N PHE A 70 28.65 -39.94 -21.43
CA PHE A 70 29.38 -38.72 -21.72
C PHE A 70 28.63 -37.77 -22.66
N TYR A 71 27.99 -38.26 -23.72
CA TYR A 71 27.23 -37.44 -24.68
C TYR A 71 26.00 -36.75 -24.04
N VAL A 72 25.45 -37.25 -22.92
CA VAL A 72 24.36 -36.64 -22.19
C VAL A 72 24.81 -35.30 -21.60
N PHE A 73 25.95 -35.30 -20.93
CA PHE A 73 26.56 -34.09 -20.36
C PHE A 73 26.99 -33.11 -21.46
N LEU A 74 27.51 -33.64 -22.58
CA LEU A 74 27.94 -32.84 -23.72
C LEU A 74 26.75 -32.14 -24.36
N GLY A 75 25.63 -32.84 -24.59
CA GLY A 75 24.38 -32.24 -25.07
C GLY A 75 23.83 -31.16 -24.16
N LEU A 76 23.79 -31.41 -22.83
CA LEU A 76 23.33 -30.46 -21.86
C LEU A 76 24.22 -29.19 -21.83
N PHE A 77 25.55 -29.37 -21.81
CA PHE A 77 26.50 -28.26 -21.81
C PHE A 77 26.40 -27.42 -23.10
N ILE A 78 26.35 -28.03 -24.24
CA ILE A 78 26.17 -27.32 -25.51
C ILE A 78 24.82 -26.57 -25.50
N GLY A 79 23.77 -27.17 -24.98
CA GLY A 79 22.45 -26.54 -24.89
C GLY A 79 22.47 -25.28 -24.03
N VAL A 80 23.06 -25.35 -22.83
CA VAL A 80 23.20 -24.19 -21.96
C VAL A 80 24.09 -23.12 -22.60
N TRP A 81 25.19 -23.51 -23.21
CA TRP A 81 26.10 -22.59 -23.90
C TRP A 81 25.43 -21.89 -25.08
N ALA A 82 24.75 -22.63 -25.94
CA ALA A 82 23.98 -22.07 -27.05
C ALA A 82 22.90 -21.10 -26.57
N TYR A 83 22.25 -21.42 -25.47
CA TYR A 83 21.31 -20.49 -24.84
C TYR A 83 21.96 -19.15 -24.51
N PHE A 84 23.07 -19.14 -23.76
CA PHE A 84 23.76 -17.91 -23.38
C PHE A 84 24.29 -17.09 -24.54
N LEU A 85 24.68 -17.75 -25.64
CA LEU A 85 25.16 -17.07 -26.85
C LEU A 85 24.04 -16.39 -27.64
N PHE A 86 22.89 -17.05 -27.80
CA PHE A 86 21.87 -16.59 -28.73
C PHE A 86 20.55 -16.15 -28.10
N LEU A 87 20.12 -16.77 -27.00
CA LEU A 87 18.78 -16.61 -26.47
C LEU A 87 18.71 -15.75 -25.21
N SER A 88 19.78 -15.63 -24.43
CA SER A 88 19.75 -14.94 -23.12
C SER A 88 19.21 -13.51 -23.23
N VAL A 89 19.74 -12.72 -24.18
CA VAL A 89 19.30 -11.33 -24.40
C VAL A 89 17.82 -11.25 -24.82
N ILE A 90 17.37 -12.20 -25.63
CA ILE A 90 15.98 -12.25 -26.12
C ILE A 90 15.05 -12.57 -24.94
N THR A 91 15.42 -13.58 -24.15
CA THR A 91 14.65 -14.01 -22.95
C THR A 91 14.55 -12.89 -21.94
N GLU A 92 15.65 -12.21 -21.64
CA GLU A 92 15.67 -11.07 -20.69
C GLU A 92 14.71 -9.97 -21.16
N ARG A 93 14.80 -9.54 -22.41
CA ARG A 93 13.90 -8.50 -22.98
C ARG A 93 12.44 -8.94 -22.93
N PHE A 94 12.16 -10.18 -23.26
CA PHE A 94 10.82 -10.74 -23.24
C PHE A 94 10.23 -10.76 -21.82
N VAL A 95 10.97 -11.22 -20.84
CA VAL A 95 10.54 -11.25 -19.43
C VAL A 95 10.32 -9.85 -18.89
N VAL A 96 11.22 -8.90 -19.18
CA VAL A 96 11.04 -7.48 -18.78
C VAL A 96 9.78 -6.89 -19.42
N MET A 97 9.51 -7.22 -20.70
CA MET A 97 8.29 -6.78 -21.38
C MET A 97 7.04 -7.33 -20.68
N LEU A 98 7.02 -8.63 -20.34
CA LEU A 98 5.91 -9.25 -19.62
C LEU A 98 5.66 -8.59 -18.26
N ILE A 99 6.72 -8.34 -17.50
CA ILE A 99 6.60 -7.63 -16.20
C ILE A 99 6.01 -6.24 -16.38
N ARG A 100 6.41 -5.51 -17.42
CA ARG A 100 5.86 -4.18 -17.74
C ARG A 100 4.37 -4.26 -18.05
N ILE A 101 3.95 -5.23 -18.86
CA ILE A 101 2.53 -5.46 -19.19
C ILE A 101 1.73 -5.75 -17.93
N VAL A 102 2.20 -6.65 -17.07
CA VAL A 102 1.53 -6.98 -15.80
C VAL A 102 1.40 -5.76 -14.91
N ARG A 103 2.45 -4.96 -14.75
CA ARG A 103 2.42 -3.70 -13.99
C ARG A 103 1.41 -2.70 -14.57
N GLN A 104 1.34 -2.61 -15.90
CA GLN A 104 0.40 -1.71 -16.57
C GLN A 104 -1.04 -2.16 -16.36
N ILE A 105 -1.34 -3.45 -16.50
CA ILE A 105 -2.66 -4.02 -16.22
C ILE A 105 -3.04 -3.74 -14.76
N TYR A 106 -2.16 -4.00 -13.81
CA TYR A 106 -2.38 -3.70 -12.41
C TYR A 106 -2.71 -2.22 -12.16
N ALA A 107 -1.92 -1.31 -12.74
CA ALA A 107 -2.15 0.14 -12.61
C ALA A 107 -3.50 0.57 -13.20
N ILE A 108 -3.90 0.00 -14.34
CA ILE A 108 -5.21 0.26 -14.96
C ILE A 108 -6.32 -0.25 -14.04
N THR A 109 -6.21 -1.48 -13.53
CA THR A 109 -7.21 -2.07 -12.63
C THR A 109 -7.39 -1.22 -11.37
N VAL A 110 -6.30 -0.81 -10.72
CA VAL A 110 -6.35 0.06 -9.54
C VAL A 110 -7.02 1.40 -9.89
N ARG A 111 -6.69 2.01 -11.02
CA ARG A 111 -7.30 3.27 -11.47
C ARG A 111 -8.81 3.13 -11.73
N VAL A 112 -9.23 2.03 -12.37
CA VAL A 112 -10.65 1.74 -12.61
C VAL A 112 -11.40 1.58 -11.29
N VAL A 113 -10.84 0.84 -10.34
CA VAL A 113 -11.42 0.68 -8.99
C VAL A 113 -11.53 2.03 -8.26
N GLN A 114 -10.50 2.87 -8.34
CA GLN A 114 -10.51 4.20 -7.73
C GLN A 114 -11.61 5.10 -8.33
N ILE A 115 -11.75 5.11 -9.65
CA ILE A 115 -12.74 5.94 -10.34
C ILE A 115 -14.16 5.40 -10.09
N LEU A 116 -14.35 4.09 -10.17
CA LEU A 116 -15.68 3.48 -10.13
C LEU A 116 -16.25 3.35 -8.71
N LEU A 117 -15.40 3.08 -7.71
CA LEU A 117 -15.82 2.83 -6.33
C LEU A 117 -15.48 4.00 -5.39
N ILE A 118 -14.26 4.50 -5.42
CA ILE A 118 -13.80 5.48 -4.44
C ILE A 118 -14.31 6.89 -4.78
N ALA A 119 -14.27 7.29 -6.06
CA ALA A 119 -14.69 8.62 -6.46
C ALA A 119 -16.17 8.92 -6.14
N PRO A 120 -17.17 8.04 -6.44
CA PRO A 120 -18.55 8.32 -6.09
C PRO A 120 -18.78 8.38 -4.59
N ILE A 121 -18.11 7.52 -3.80
CA ILE A 121 -18.21 7.53 -2.34
C ILE A 121 -17.69 8.85 -1.77
N LEU A 122 -16.54 9.32 -2.23
CA LEU A 122 -15.97 10.61 -1.81
C LEU A 122 -16.85 11.79 -2.23
N TRP A 123 -17.46 11.72 -3.42
CA TRP A 123 -18.39 12.74 -3.88
C TRP A 123 -19.64 12.79 -3.00
N LEU A 124 -20.21 11.63 -2.65
CA LEU A 124 -21.38 11.52 -1.75
C LEU A 124 -21.05 12.08 -0.34
N LEU A 125 -19.88 11.77 0.19
CA LEU A 125 -19.40 12.30 1.48
C LEU A 125 -19.22 13.82 1.44
N LYS A 126 -18.71 14.38 0.34
CA LYS A 126 -18.60 15.84 0.15
C LYS A 126 -19.98 16.49 0.10
N LEU A 127 -20.93 15.87 -0.61
CA LEU A 127 -22.32 16.35 -0.68
C LEU A 127 -22.97 16.35 0.70
N MET A 128 -22.82 15.29 1.48
CA MET A 128 -23.29 15.22 2.87
C MET A 128 -22.70 16.30 3.76
N LYS A 129 -21.38 16.53 3.68
CA LYS A 129 -20.73 17.63 4.43
C LYS A 129 -21.30 19.00 4.04
N LEU A 130 -21.54 19.23 2.76
CA LEU A 130 -22.12 20.49 2.27
C LEU A 130 -23.55 20.67 2.78
N LEU A 131 -24.38 19.64 2.75
CA LEU A 131 -25.74 19.67 3.30
C LEU A 131 -25.77 19.92 4.81
N LEU A 132 -24.93 19.21 5.58
CA LEU A 132 -24.78 19.43 7.03
C LEU A 132 -24.29 20.84 7.35
N GLY A 133 -23.34 21.36 6.57
CA GLY A 133 -22.88 22.76 6.69
C GLY A 133 -24.01 23.76 6.45
N PHE A 134 -24.80 23.54 5.40
CA PHE A 134 -25.95 24.39 5.08
C PHE A 134 -27.03 24.38 6.18
N VAL A 135 -27.38 23.18 6.68
CA VAL A 135 -28.30 23.03 7.81
C VAL A 135 -27.74 23.72 9.07
N GLY A 136 -26.45 23.57 9.33
CA GLY A 136 -25.78 24.26 10.44
C GLY A 136 -25.86 25.78 10.36
N ILE A 137 -25.66 26.35 9.17
CA ILE A 137 -25.79 27.80 8.92
C ILE A 137 -27.22 28.27 9.15
N ILE A 138 -28.23 27.52 8.66
CA ILE A 138 -29.65 27.84 8.88
C ILE A 138 -29.99 27.80 10.37
N LEU A 139 -29.54 26.75 11.10
CA LEU A 139 -29.78 26.63 12.55
C LEU A 139 -29.15 27.78 13.33
N LEU A 140 -27.91 28.15 13.00
CA LEU A 140 -27.23 29.30 13.62
C LEU A 140 -27.94 30.62 13.31
N PHE A 141 -28.41 30.80 12.06
CA PHE A 141 -29.14 31.98 11.66
C PHE A 141 -30.50 32.11 12.41
N LEU A 142 -31.28 31.03 12.49
CA LEU A 142 -32.52 30.94 13.24
C LEU A 142 -32.26 31.20 14.75
N GLY A 143 -31.25 30.57 15.33
CA GLY A 143 -30.85 30.78 16.72
C GLY A 143 -30.45 32.23 16.99
N ARG A 144 -29.75 32.86 16.04
CA ARG A 144 -29.35 34.27 16.18
C ARG A 144 -30.53 35.23 16.11
N ILE A 145 -31.53 34.95 15.27
CA ILE A 145 -32.74 35.78 15.15
C ILE A 145 -33.65 35.61 16.36
N THR A 146 -33.75 34.40 16.90
CA THR A 146 -34.66 34.12 18.03
C THR A 146 -34.05 34.40 19.40
N LEU A 147 -32.81 33.94 19.64
CA LEU A 147 -32.15 34.06 20.94
C LEU A 147 -31.61 35.46 21.24
N LEU A 148 -31.08 36.19 20.25
CA LEU A 148 -30.53 37.52 20.49
C LEU A 148 -31.58 38.55 20.91
N PRO A 149 -32.77 38.67 20.29
CA PRO A 149 -33.78 39.60 20.74
C PRO A 149 -34.38 39.17 22.09
N LEU A 150 -34.57 37.88 22.32
CA LEU A 150 -35.01 37.36 23.64
C LEU A 150 -34.00 37.72 24.75
N TRP A 151 -32.71 37.52 24.49
CA TRP A 151 -31.63 37.90 25.44
C TRP A 151 -31.59 39.40 25.69
N LYS A 152 -31.76 40.24 24.67
CA LYS A 152 -31.86 41.70 24.82
C LYS A 152 -33.09 42.12 25.60
N LEU A 153 -34.25 41.49 25.35
CA LEU A 153 -35.48 41.73 26.13
C LEU A 153 -35.30 41.35 27.60
N LEU A 154 -34.67 40.20 27.86
CA LEU A 154 -34.41 39.73 29.22
C LEU A 154 -33.49 40.70 29.99
N ILE A 155 -32.41 41.15 29.33
CA ILE A 155 -31.51 42.16 29.91
C ILE A 155 -32.21 43.50 30.08
N TRP A 156 -33.05 43.90 29.13
CA TRP A 156 -33.78 45.17 29.22
C TRP A 156 -34.79 45.17 30.36
N THR A 157 -35.50 44.08 30.62
CA THR A 157 -36.46 43.90 31.71
C THR A 157 -35.79 43.74 33.06
N THR A 158 -34.62 43.14 33.14
CA THR A 158 -33.88 42.93 34.40
C THR A 158 -33.04 44.15 34.79
N ARG A 159 -32.61 44.99 33.86
CA ARG A 159 -31.84 46.22 34.15
C ARG A 159 -32.54 47.18 35.09
N PRO A 160 -33.84 47.54 34.97
CA PRO A 160 -34.53 48.44 35.92
C PRO A 160 -34.69 47.77 37.28
N ILE A 161 -34.86 46.47 37.37
CA ILE A 161 -35.02 45.73 38.62
C ILE A 161 -33.71 45.70 39.40
N VAL A 162 -32.60 45.44 38.75
CA VAL A 162 -31.25 45.43 39.35
C VAL A 162 -30.84 46.85 39.83
N LYS A 163 -31.21 47.90 39.06
CA LYS A 163 -31.01 49.29 39.50
C LYS A 163 -31.89 49.69 40.67
N ARG A 164 -33.14 49.21 40.75
CA ARG A 164 -34.09 49.53 41.79
C ARG A 164 -33.76 48.86 43.15
N LEU A 165 -33.16 47.67 43.09
CA LEU A 165 -32.79 46.89 44.30
C LEU A 165 -31.47 47.31 44.94
N ARG A 166 -30.73 48.32 44.45
CA ARG A 166 -29.47 48.82 45.04
C ARG A 166 -28.48 47.74 45.49
N ILE A 167 -28.55 46.56 44.84
CA ILE A 167 -27.73 45.40 45.21
C ILE A 167 -26.24 45.70 45.06
N ILE A 168 -25.91 46.56 44.10
CA ILE A 168 -24.51 46.94 43.81
C ILE A 168 -23.95 47.84 44.93
N ASP A 169 -24.75 48.68 45.46
CA ASP A 169 -24.35 49.58 46.61
C ASP A 169 -24.19 48.80 47.91
N GLY A 170 -25.05 47.79 48.14
CA GLY A 170 -24.91 46.89 49.29
C GLY A 170 -23.62 46.04 49.20
N PHE A 171 -23.25 45.54 48.03
CA PHE A 171 -22.03 44.77 47.89
C PHE A 171 -20.75 45.61 48.04
N ARG A 172 -20.75 46.85 47.57
CA ARG A 172 -19.65 47.81 47.82
C ARG A 172 -19.52 48.19 49.29
N TYR A 173 -20.61 48.31 49.95
CA TYR A 173 -20.61 48.65 51.42
C TYR A 173 -20.01 47.45 52.20
N ILE A 174 -20.41 46.25 51.92
CA ILE A 174 -19.86 45.03 52.55
C ILE A 174 -18.36 44.89 52.24
N GLN A 175 -17.97 45.09 51.01
CA GLN A 175 -16.56 44.98 50.58
C GLN A 175 -15.68 46.01 51.25
N GLN A 176 -16.16 47.26 51.40
CA GLN A 176 -15.42 48.29 52.10
C GLN A 176 -15.38 48.06 53.63
N ARG A 177 -16.38 47.39 54.21
CA ARG A 177 -16.36 47.00 55.61
C ARG A 177 -15.36 45.86 55.86
N ILE A 178 -15.31 44.91 55.03
CA ILE A 178 -14.35 43.78 55.11
C ILE A 178 -12.92 44.29 54.97
N ILE A 179 -12.65 45.21 54.03
CA ILE A 179 -11.33 45.82 53.87
C ILE A 179 -10.91 46.64 55.08
N ARG A 180 -11.83 47.39 55.71
CA ARG A 180 -11.54 48.13 56.92
C ARG A 180 -11.25 47.23 58.12
N ILE A 181 -12.01 46.16 58.33
CA ILE A 181 -11.78 45.19 59.39
C ILE A 181 -10.43 44.49 59.17
N TRP A 182 -10.11 44.14 57.89
CA TRP A 182 -8.84 43.48 57.53
C TRP A 182 -7.63 44.40 57.77
N GLN A 183 -7.73 45.70 57.45
CA GLN A 183 -6.74 46.73 57.79
C GLN A 183 -6.57 47.00 59.26
N GLN A 184 -7.63 46.90 60.07
CA GLN A 184 -7.54 47.05 61.52
C GLN A 184 -6.88 45.86 62.23
N TRP A 185 -6.99 44.67 61.66
CA TRP A 185 -6.43 43.47 62.28
C TRP A 185 -5.01 43.13 61.78
N PHE A 186 -4.68 43.50 60.57
CA PHE A 186 -3.39 43.16 59.95
C PHE A 186 -2.52 44.37 59.58
N GLY A 187 -2.97 45.56 59.78
CA GLY A 187 -2.25 46.80 59.44
C GLY A 187 -1.48 47.45 60.62
N LYS A 188 -1.16 46.67 61.67
CA LYS A 188 -0.21 47.06 62.69
C LYS A 188 1.00 46.13 62.64
N ASN A 189 1.96 46.49 61.79
CA ASN A 189 3.39 46.38 62.05
C ASN A 189 4.08 47.34 61.11
#